data_e94449795a95b3bf7df21d7dbbba0bbd
#
_entry.id   e94449795a95b3bf7df21d7dbbba0bbd
#
_cell.length_a   1.000
_cell.length_b   1.000
_cell.length_c   1.000
_cell.angle_alpha   90.00
_cell.angle_beta   90.00
_cell.angle_gamma   90.00
#
_symmetry.space_group_name_H-M   'P 1'
#
loop_
_entity.id
_entity.type
_entity.pdbx_description
1 polymer ?
#
loop_
_entity_poly.entity_id
_entity_poly.type
_entity_poly.pdbx_seq_one_letter_code
_entity_poly.pdbx_strand_id
1 'polypeptide(L)'
;MLEKLKEKVFRANLDLVKHGLVIFTWGNVSAIDRETGLVVIKPSGVSYDDMKAEDMVVVNLDGNVVEGSLRPSSDTPTHVVLYKAFPEIGGVVHTHSCLLYTSPSPRDMRRS
;
A
#
# COMPACT_ATOMS: atom_id res chain seq x y z
N MET A 1 -14.75 -1.57 6.84
CA MET A 1 -14.64 -1.27 5.39
C MET A 1 -13.39 -1.93 4.83
N LEU A 2 -13.54 -2.71 3.76
CA LEU A 2 -12.45 -3.35 3.04
C LEU A 2 -11.53 -4.23 3.91
N GLU A 3 -12.12 -4.99 4.83
CA GLU A 3 -11.34 -5.80 5.77
C GLU A 3 -10.44 -6.82 5.06
N LYS A 4 -10.94 -7.44 4.00
CA LYS A 4 -10.14 -8.40 3.24
C LYS A 4 -8.94 -7.74 2.56
N LEU A 5 -9.17 -6.55 2.01
CA LEU A 5 -8.10 -5.79 1.36
C LEU A 5 -7.09 -5.31 2.38
N LYS A 6 -7.55 -4.87 3.55
CA LYS A 6 -6.66 -4.48 4.65
C LYS A 6 -5.77 -5.65 5.06
N GLU A 7 -6.34 -6.85 5.15
CA GLU A 7 -5.58 -8.04 5.51
C GLU A 7 -4.50 -8.34 4.46
N LYS A 8 -4.84 -8.23 3.18
CA LYS A 8 -3.86 -8.46 2.11
C LYS A 8 -2.74 -7.44 2.15
N VAL A 9 -3.07 -6.16 2.35
CA VAL A 9 -2.06 -5.10 2.41
C VAL A 9 -1.18 -5.28 3.63
N PHE A 10 -1.77 -5.63 4.77
CA PHE A 10 -1.02 -5.91 5.99
C PHE A 10 -0.02 -7.04 5.76
N ARG A 11 -0.45 -8.16 5.20
CA ARG A 11 0.42 -9.30 4.95
C ARG A 11 1.52 -8.97 3.95
N ALA A 12 1.18 -8.22 2.91
CA ALA A 12 2.16 -7.82 1.91
C ALA A 12 3.24 -6.92 2.52
N ASN A 13 2.86 -6.02 3.43
CA ASN A 13 3.84 -5.19 4.12
C ASN A 13 4.75 -6.03 5.01
N LEU A 14 4.20 -7.04 5.68
CA LEU A 14 5.02 -7.95 6.49
C LEU A 14 5.99 -8.76 5.61
N ASP A 15 5.56 -9.12 4.41
CA ASP A 15 6.42 -9.86 3.47
C ASP A 15 7.64 -9.03 3.04
N LEU A 16 7.51 -7.71 2.98
CA LEU A 16 8.66 -6.86 2.68
C LEU A 16 9.76 -7.05 3.73
N VAL A 17 9.37 -7.12 4.99
CA VAL A 17 10.31 -7.33 6.09
C VAL A 17 10.90 -8.74 6.02
N LYS A 18 10.05 -9.73 5.81
CA LYS A 18 10.43 -11.13 5.75
C LYS A 18 11.49 -11.39 4.68
N HIS A 19 11.37 -10.70 3.55
CA HIS A 19 12.31 -10.88 2.43
C HIS A 19 13.46 -9.87 2.46
N GLY A 20 13.59 -9.09 3.54
CA GLY A 20 14.70 -8.16 3.70
C GLY A 20 14.69 -6.99 2.74
N LEU A 21 13.52 -6.64 2.20
CA LEU A 21 13.40 -5.56 1.23
C LEU A 21 13.28 -4.17 1.85
N VAL A 22 13.00 -4.12 3.15
CA VAL A 22 12.87 -2.85 3.87
C VAL A 22 13.62 -2.90 5.19
N ILE A 23 14.01 -1.72 5.69
CA ILE A 23 14.68 -1.54 6.97
C ILE A 23 13.83 -0.56 7.78
N PHE A 24 13.56 -0.90 9.05
CA PHE A 24 12.74 -0.07 9.95
C PHE A 24 11.32 0.08 9.39
N THR A 25 10.85 1.34 9.22
CA THR A 25 9.53 1.63 8.69
C THR A 25 9.57 2.09 7.23
N TRP A 26 10.73 2.01 6.60
CA TRP A 26 10.91 2.43 5.21
C TRP A 26 10.33 1.38 4.27
N GLY A 27 9.65 1.84 3.25
CA GLY A 27 8.99 0.96 2.31
C GLY A 27 7.56 0.64 2.73
N ASN A 28 6.71 0.37 1.76
CA ASN A 28 5.30 0.10 2.04
C ASN A 28 4.63 -0.50 0.82
N VAL A 29 3.47 -1.12 1.07
CA VAL A 29 2.62 -1.70 0.04
C VAL A 29 1.24 -1.09 0.19
N SER A 30 0.60 -0.83 -0.92
CA SER A 30 -0.82 -0.45 -0.93
C SER A 30 -1.55 -1.29 -1.97
N ALA A 31 -2.86 -1.26 -1.90
CA ALA A 31 -3.73 -1.87 -2.91
C ALA A 31 -4.96 -1.02 -3.08
N ILE A 32 -5.57 -1.10 -4.27
CA ILE A 32 -6.77 -0.33 -4.58
C ILE A 32 -7.93 -1.26 -4.82
N ASP A 33 -9.11 -0.86 -4.35
CA ASP A 33 -10.38 -1.46 -4.71
C ASP A 33 -10.96 -0.62 -5.84
N ARG A 34 -10.96 -1.16 -7.06
CA ARG A 34 -11.40 -0.40 -8.24
C ARG A 34 -12.91 -0.13 -8.24
N GLU A 35 -13.68 -0.93 -7.53
CA GLU A 35 -15.14 -0.70 -7.44
C GLU A 35 -15.46 0.58 -6.70
N THR A 36 -14.75 0.84 -5.61
CA THR A 36 -14.99 2.02 -4.78
C THR A 36 -14.00 3.14 -5.03
N GLY A 37 -12.88 2.85 -5.70
CA GLY A 37 -11.81 3.82 -5.90
C GLY A 37 -11.02 4.11 -4.62
N LEU A 38 -11.08 3.22 -3.64
CA LEU A 38 -10.42 3.42 -2.35
C LEU A 38 -9.11 2.63 -2.28
N VAL A 39 -8.11 3.25 -1.68
CA VAL A 39 -6.76 2.70 -1.54
C VAL A 39 -6.52 2.36 -0.07
N VAL A 40 -6.03 1.15 0.17
CA VAL A 40 -5.60 0.74 1.51
C VAL A 40 -4.09 0.80 1.56
N ILE A 41 -3.55 1.50 2.55
CA ILE A 41 -2.11 1.73 2.66
C ILE A 41 -1.66 1.64 4.12
N LYS A 42 -0.39 1.31 4.29
CA LYS A 42 0.24 1.21 5.58
C LYS A 42 0.20 2.58 6.32
N PRO A 43 -0.03 2.57 7.64
CA PRO A 43 0.09 3.82 8.40
C PRO A 43 1.53 4.28 8.52
N SER A 44 1.71 5.58 8.68
CA SER A 44 3.01 6.20 8.84
C SER A 44 3.55 5.97 10.25
N GLY A 45 4.85 5.69 10.34
CA GLY A 45 5.54 5.67 11.62
C GLY A 45 5.24 4.48 12.53
N VAL A 46 4.49 3.50 12.05
CA VAL A 46 4.21 2.30 12.82
C VAL A 46 5.20 1.22 12.41
N SER A 47 5.86 0.61 13.39
CA SER A 47 6.82 -0.45 13.10
C SER A 47 6.08 -1.69 12.61
N TYR A 48 6.75 -2.50 11.78
CA TYR A 48 6.14 -3.71 11.26
C TYR A 48 5.77 -4.71 12.36
N ASP A 49 6.50 -4.69 13.48
CA ASP A 49 6.24 -5.58 14.59
C ASP A 49 4.97 -5.21 15.36
N ASP A 50 4.61 -3.93 15.36
CA ASP A 50 3.45 -3.42 16.09
C ASP A 50 2.22 -3.25 15.21
N MET A 51 2.38 -3.42 13.90
CA MET A 51 1.32 -3.17 12.94
C MET A 51 0.30 -4.31 12.92
N LYS A 52 -0.97 -3.94 12.77
CA LYS A 52 -2.07 -4.89 12.65
C LYS A 52 -2.86 -4.59 11.39
N ALA A 53 -3.62 -5.57 10.91
CA ALA A 53 -4.46 -5.38 9.73
C ALA A 53 -5.45 -4.23 9.91
N GLU A 54 -6.00 -4.08 11.12
CA GLU A 54 -6.94 -3.02 11.44
C GLU A 54 -6.32 -1.63 11.44
N ASP A 55 -4.98 -1.55 11.50
CA ASP A 55 -4.27 -0.28 11.49
C ASP A 55 -4.12 0.30 10.08
N MET A 56 -4.42 -0.49 9.05
CA MET A 56 -4.32 -0.02 7.68
C MET A 56 -5.28 1.14 7.46
N VAL A 57 -4.84 2.14 6.70
CA VAL A 57 -5.59 3.36 6.45
C VAL A 57 -6.23 3.29 5.06
N VAL A 58 -7.47 3.75 4.96
CA VAL A 58 -8.18 3.82 3.68
C VAL A 58 -8.21 5.27 3.24
N VAL A 59 -7.72 5.53 2.02
CA VAL A 59 -7.73 6.88 1.44
C VAL A 59 -8.41 6.82 0.07
N ASN A 60 -8.92 7.97 -0.36
CA ASN A 60 -9.47 8.07 -1.72
C ASN A 60 -8.37 8.48 -2.71
N LEU A 61 -8.71 8.60 -3.97
CA LEU A 61 -7.74 8.96 -5.02
C LEU A 61 -7.31 10.43 -4.97
N ASP A 62 -7.91 11.22 -4.08
CA ASP A 62 -7.45 12.58 -3.81
C ASP A 62 -6.44 12.61 -2.66
N GLY A 63 -6.19 11.45 -2.03
CA GLY A 63 -5.25 11.36 -0.92
C GLY A 63 -5.86 11.66 0.43
N ASN A 64 -7.18 11.79 0.52
CA ASN A 64 -7.85 12.08 1.78
C ASN A 64 -8.22 10.80 2.52
N VAL A 65 -8.05 10.80 3.84
CA VAL A 65 -8.40 9.65 4.68
C VAL A 65 -9.91 9.48 4.73
N VAL A 66 -10.36 8.29 4.36
CA VAL A 66 -11.78 7.91 4.41
C VAL A 66 -12.07 7.12 5.68
N GLU A 67 -11.14 6.24 6.07
CA GLU A 67 -11.29 5.42 7.25
C GLU A 67 -9.92 5.16 7.87
N GLY A 68 -9.87 5.18 9.19
CA GLY A 68 -8.65 4.92 9.93
C GLY A 68 -8.36 6.01 10.92
N SER A 69 -7.77 5.65 12.05
CA SER A 69 -7.42 6.59 13.11
C SER A 69 -5.95 7.04 13.02
N LEU A 70 -5.14 6.33 12.23
CA LEU A 70 -3.73 6.62 12.09
C LEU A 70 -3.48 7.44 10.83
N ARG A 71 -2.31 8.08 10.78
CA ARG A 71 -1.90 8.84 9.62
C ARG A 71 -1.45 7.88 8.53
N PRO A 72 -1.88 8.06 7.27
CA PRO A 72 -1.41 7.20 6.18
C PRO A 72 0.07 7.44 5.90
N SER A 73 0.72 6.47 5.26
CA SER A 73 2.11 6.57 4.88
C SER A 73 2.40 7.91 4.18
N SER A 74 3.58 8.47 4.43
CA SER A 74 4.02 9.68 3.75
C SER A 74 4.18 9.47 2.24
N ASP A 75 4.24 8.23 1.78
CA ASP A 75 4.33 7.90 0.36
C ASP A 75 2.96 7.83 -0.31
N THR A 76 1.88 8.09 0.42
CA THR A 76 0.53 8.06 -0.13
C THR A 76 0.38 8.85 -1.43
N PRO A 77 0.90 10.09 -1.54
CA PRO A 77 0.78 10.81 -2.81
C PRO A 77 1.38 10.07 -3.99
N THR A 78 2.51 9.40 -3.80
CA THR A 78 3.15 8.63 -4.85
C THR A 78 2.27 7.45 -5.29
N HIS A 79 1.71 6.72 -4.30
CA HIS A 79 0.83 5.59 -4.60
C HIS A 79 -0.41 6.05 -5.35
N VAL A 80 -1.04 7.14 -4.90
CA VAL A 80 -2.25 7.67 -5.52
C VAL A 80 -2.00 8.09 -6.96
N VAL A 81 -0.88 8.77 -7.21
CA VAL A 81 -0.52 9.19 -8.56
C VAL A 81 -0.39 7.99 -9.50
N LEU A 82 0.24 6.91 -9.02
CA LEU A 82 0.40 5.70 -9.83
C LEU A 82 -0.94 5.03 -10.12
N TYR A 83 -1.86 5.00 -9.15
CA TYR A 83 -3.18 4.41 -9.38
C TYR A 83 -3.99 5.22 -10.38
N LYS A 84 -3.84 6.54 -10.39
CA LYS A 84 -4.53 7.39 -11.37
C LYS A 84 -3.93 7.24 -12.75
N ALA A 85 -2.60 7.15 -12.83
CA ALA A 85 -1.90 7.07 -14.11
C ALA A 85 -2.06 5.70 -14.78
N PHE A 86 -2.20 4.65 -13.99
CA PHE A 86 -2.25 3.27 -14.50
C PHE A 86 -3.50 2.57 -13.99
N PRO A 87 -4.63 2.71 -14.71
CA PRO A 87 -5.92 2.16 -14.25
C PRO A 87 -5.95 0.64 -14.08
N GLU A 88 -5.03 -0.08 -14.70
CA GLU A 88 -5.02 -1.53 -14.64
C GLU A 88 -4.23 -2.11 -13.46
N ILE A 89 -3.47 -1.31 -12.73
CA ILE A 89 -2.71 -1.85 -11.60
C ILE A 89 -3.62 -2.00 -10.38
N GLY A 90 -3.36 -3.04 -9.59
CA GLY A 90 -4.12 -3.31 -8.36
C GLY A 90 -3.33 -3.07 -7.10
N GLY A 91 -2.01 -2.91 -7.20
CA GLY A 91 -1.18 -2.69 -6.03
C GLY A 91 0.12 -1.97 -6.37
N VAL A 92 0.70 -1.34 -5.37
CA VAL A 92 1.99 -0.64 -5.49
C VAL A 92 2.86 -1.05 -4.33
N VAL A 93 4.10 -1.40 -4.64
CA VAL A 93 5.13 -1.70 -3.65
C VAL A 93 6.22 -0.64 -3.78
N HIS A 94 6.48 0.09 -2.71
CA HIS A 94 7.54 1.08 -2.66
C HIS A 94 8.56 0.67 -1.63
N THR A 95 9.79 0.46 -2.07
CA THR A 95 10.91 0.17 -1.17
C THR A 95 11.94 1.28 -1.28
N HIS A 96 12.89 1.28 -0.34
CA HIS A 96 13.92 2.32 -0.31
C HIS A 96 14.79 2.32 -1.56
N SER A 97 14.99 1.16 -2.18
CA SER A 97 15.89 1.02 -3.32
C SER A 97 15.20 0.97 -4.67
N CYS A 98 13.90 0.68 -4.70
CA CYS A 98 13.20 0.58 -5.97
C CYS A 98 11.70 0.74 -5.77
N LEU A 99 11.02 1.04 -6.87
CA LEU A 99 9.57 1.12 -6.91
C LEU A 99 9.06 -0.02 -7.79
N LEU A 100 8.13 -0.79 -7.26
CA LEU A 100 7.47 -1.87 -7.98
C LEU A 100 5.98 -1.64 -7.97
N TYR A 101 5.32 -1.97 -9.05
CA TYR A 101 3.87 -1.99 -9.08
C TYR A 101 3.39 -3.23 -9.82
N THR A 102 2.20 -3.68 -9.44
CA THR A 102 1.64 -4.89 -9.99
C THR A 102 0.28 -4.63 -10.61
N SER A 103 0.00 -5.34 -11.69
CA SER A 103 -1.34 -5.41 -12.25
C SER A 103 -1.97 -6.74 -11.83
N PRO A 104 -3.22 -7.01 -12.23
CA PRO A 104 -3.83 -8.31 -11.95
C PRO A 104 -3.05 -9.49 -12.52
N SER A 105 -2.24 -9.30 -13.55
CA SER A 105 -1.43 -10.35 -14.13
C SER A 105 -0.02 -10.33 -13.51
N PRO A 106 0.47 -11.45 -12.98
CA PRO A 106 1.84 -11.48 -12.44
C PRO A 106 2.92 -11.10 -13.44
N ARG A 107 2.64 -11.26 -14.73
CA ARG A 107 3.58 -10.89 -15.79
C ARG A 107 3.80 -9.39 -15.88
N ASP A 108 2.84 -8.64 -15.39
CA ASP A 108 2.86 -7.19 -15.51
C ASP A 108 3.55 -6.49 -14.33
N MET A 109 4.23 -7.25 -13.50
CA MET A 109 5.08 -6.64 -12.49
C MET A 109 6.17 -5.83 -13.16
N ARG A 110 6.34 -4.60 -12.72
CA ARG A 110 7.34 -3.68 -13.26
C ARG A 110 8.24 -3.18 -12.16
N ARG A 111 9.51 -3.03 -12.51
CA ARG A 111 10.48 -2.37 -11.66
C ARG A 111 10.80 -1.02 -12.27
N SER A 112 10.68 0.00 -11.50
CA SER A 112 10.99 1.35 -11.96
C SER A 112 12.10 1.99 -11.18
#